data_09d39783b166db783cdf76d19a5b6ea8
#
_entry.id   09d39783b166db783cdf76d19a5b6ea8
#
_cell.length_a   1.000
_cell.length_b   1.000
_cell.length_c   1.000
_cell.angle_alpha   90.00
_cell.angle_beta   90.00
_cell.angle_gamma   90.00
#
_symmetry.space_group_name_H-M   'P 1'
#
loop_
_entity.id
_entity.type
_entity.pdbx_description
1 polymer ?
#
loop_
_entity_poly.entity_id
_entity_poly.type
_entity_poly.pdbx_seq_one_letter_code
_entity_poly.pdbx_strand_id
1 'polypeptide(L)'
;MRSTPMLVLVAAALATPAAAHAQRCRGCQQDTTAHMHIWPAVGVHAGIPQKASAALGVLVGADWQRNGRDHSRNVALFAEPGLAAGRASLAYVEGGYGHFGSGFGVAATVLRTWKDPLTAKPNMSYVGGEVLLWPIVFIGPRVGLFHTVSGTQTNKKWFVALDLGIGL
;
A
#
# COMPACT_ATOMS: atom_id res chain seq x y z
N MET A 1 9.79 -30.04 11.55
CA MET A 1 8.60 -29.21 11.28
C MET A 1 8.86 -28.49 9.97
N ARG A 2 8.15 -28.85 8.91
CA ARG A 2 8.39 -28.35 7.54
C ARG A 2 7.49 -27.14 7.31
N SER A 3 8.05 -25.95 7.28
CA SER A 3 7.35 -24.70 6.91
C SER A 3 7.47 -24.52 5.40
N THR A 4 6.37 -24.70 4.72
CA THR A 4 6.21 -24.86 3.30
C THR A 4 5.79 -23.57 2.60
N PRO A 5 5.85 -23.50 1.28
CA PRO A 5 6.06 -22.31 0.45
C PRO A 5 4.76 -21.61 0.08
N MET A 6 4.09 -21.00 1.03
CA MET A 6 2.88 -20.20 0.75
C MET A 6 3.21 -18.77 0.26
N LEU A 7 4.47 -18.34 0.43
CA LEU A 7 4.89 -16.98 0.08
C LEU A 7 5.13 -16.77 -1.42
N VAL A 8 5.35 -17.84 -2.18
CA VAL A 8 5.67 -17.75 -3.61
C VAL A 8 4.44 -17.52 -4.49
N LEU A 9 3.26 -17.95 -4.04
CA LEU A 9 2.05 -17.87 -4.87
C LEU A 9 1.42 -16.48 -4.93
N VAL A 10 1.64 -15.63 -3.93
CA VAL A 10 1.09 -14.26 -3.90
C VAL A 10 1.86 -13.32 -4.83
N ALA A 11 3.16 -13.53 -4.99
CA ALA A 11 3.99 -12.73 -5.89
C ALA A 11 3.70 -12.97 -7.37
N ALA A 12 3.25 -14.17 -7.74
CA ALA A 12 2.98 -14.52 -9.14
C ALA A 12 1.64 -13.95 -9.66
N ALA A 13 0.68 -13.70 -8.80
CA ALA A 13 -0.63 -13.18 -9.20
C ALA A 13 -0.61 -11.67 -9.52
N LEU A 14 0.39 -10.92 -9.03
CA LEU A 14 0.53 -9.49 -9.27
C LEU A 14 1.40 -9.16 -10.49
N ALA A 15 2.07 -10.18 -11.07
CA ALA A 15 3.00 -10.00 -12.19
C ALA A 15 2.39 -10.25 -13.57
N THR A 16 1.06 -10.32 -13.70
CA THR A 16 0.46 -10.31 -15.03
C THR A 16 0.56 -8.90 -15.59
N PRO A 17 1.44 -8.65 -16.60
CA PRO A 17 1.37 -7.40 -17.32
C PRO A 17 -0.03 -7.35 -17.94
N ALA A 18 -0.80 -6.33 -17.56
CA ALA A 18 -2.01 -6.00 -18.30
C ALA A 18 -1.56 -5.67 -19.73
N ALA A 19 -1.61 -6.66 -20.61
CA ALA A 19 -1.44 -6.44 -22.03
C ALA A 19 -2.51 -5.42 -22.41
N ALA A 20 -2.10 -4.18 -22.60
CA ALA A 20 -2.95 -3.11 -23.06
C ALA A 20 -3.47 -3.51 -24.44
N HIS A 21 -4.71 -3.99 -24.47
CA HIS A 21 -5.46 -4.08 -25.71
C HIS A 21 -5.72 -2.65 -26.15
N ALA A 22 -4.82 -2.11 -26.99
CA ALA A 22 -5.02 -0.89 -27.71
C ALA A 22 -6.14 -1.13 -28.75
N GLN A 23 -7.38 -1.09 -28.31
CA GLN A 23 -8.51 -0.92 -29.23
C GLN A 23 -8.46 0.51 -29.77
N ARG A 24 -8.04 0.64 -31.02
CA ARG A 24 -8.14 1.89 -31.77
C ARG A 24 -9.62 2.25 -31.93
N CYS A 25 -10.15 3.04 -31.05
CA CYS A 25 -11.39 3.75 -31.28
C CYS A 25 -11.12 4.90 -32.25
N ARG A 26 -11.72 4.86 -33.45
CA ARG A 26 -11.81 6.02 -34.34
C ARG A 26 -12.66 7.10 -33.66
N GLY A 27 -12.03 8.18 -33.18
CA GLY A 27 -12.72 9.30 -32.53
C GLY A 27 -12.45 9.45 -31.04
N CYS A 28 -11.68 8.57 -30.40
CA CYS A 28 -11.23 8.79 -29.03
C CYS A 28 -10.09 9.81 -29.02
N GLN A 29 -10.24 10.84 -28.19
CA GLN A 29 -9.21 11.80 -27.88
C GLN A 29 -7.91 11.05 -27.55
N GLN A 30 -6.78 11.46 -28.14
CA GLN A 30 -5.49 10.80 -28.02
C GLN A 30 -5.13 10.63 -26.54
N ASP A 31 -5.21 9.39 -26.03
CA ASP A 31 -4.52 9.02 -24.80
C ASP A 31 -3.02 9.16 -25.08
N THR A 32 -2.33 9.95 -24.28
CA THR A 32 -0.89 10.12 -24.42
C THR A 32 -0.18 8.82 -24.06
N THR A 33 0.98 8.62 -24.67
CA THR A 33 1.84 7.46 -24.43
C THR A 33 2.15 7.35 -22.93
N ALA A 34 1.99 6.17 -22.36
CA ALA A 34 2.34 5.93 -20.97
C ALA A 34 3.86 6.03 -20.76
N HIS A 35 4.28 6.79 -19.78
CA HIS A 35 5.67 6.96 -19.38
C HIS A 35 5.96 6.15 -18.14
N MET A 36 6.88 5.17 -18.26
CA MET A 36 7.34 4.38 -17.12
C MET A 36 8.26 5.20 -16.23
N HIS A 37 8.13 5.03 -14.92
CA HIS A 37 8.99 5.71 -13.94
C HIS A 37 9.29 4.82 -12.72
N ILE A 38 10.37 5.20 -12.02
CA ILE A 38 10.73 4.66 -10.70
C ILE A 38 10.93 5.87 -9.80
N TRP A 39 10.15 5.94 -8.73
CA TRP A 39 10.17 7.08 -7.80
C TRP A 39 10.40 6.61 -6.37
N PRO A 40 11.20 7.34 -5.58
CA PRO A 40 11.24 7.12 -4.15
C PRO A 40 9.91 7.52 -3.54
N ALA A 41 9.49 6.77 -2.52
CA ALA A 41 8.31 7.06 -1.73
C ALA A 41 8.73 7.37 -0.30
N VAL A 42 8.23 8.45 0.25
CA VAL A 42 8.49 8.86 1.63
C VAL A 42 7.19 9.35 2.26
N GLY A 43 7.01 9.08 3.54
CA GLY A 43 5.82 9.53 4.26
C GLY A 43 5.98 9.50 5.76
N VAL A 44 5.05 10.15 6.44
CA VAL A 44 4.91 10.09 7.89
C VAL A 44 3.45 9.80 8.22
N HIS A 45 3.23 8.91 9.17
CA HIS A 45 1.89 8.47 9.56
C HIS A 45 1.74 8.47 11.08
N ALA A 46 0.52 8.67 11.53
CA ALA A 46 0.14 8.51 12.92
C ALA A 46 -1.14 7.68 13.01
N GLY A 47 -1.16 6.71 13.93
CA GLY A 47 -2.32 5.85 14.09
C GLY A 47 -2.06 4.61 14.92
N ILE A 48 -2.93 3.64 14.77
CA ILE A 48 -2.93 2.38 15.50
C ILE A 48 -2.50 1.22 14.58
N PRO A 49 -1.60 0.33 15.02
CA PRO A 49 -0.99 0.24 16.34
C PRO A 49 0.33 1.01 16.50
N GLN A 50 0.84 1.68 15.45
CA GLN A 50 2.21 2.17 15.36
C GLN A 50 2.50 3.43 16.19
N LYS A 51 1.47 4.20 16.59
CA LYS A 51 1.51 5.55 17.17
C LYS A 51 1.96 6.58 16.15
N ALA A 52 3.25 6.63 15.85
CA ALA A 52 3.84 7.42 14.78
C ALA A 52 4.87 6.58 14.05
N SER A 53 4.99 6.80 12.74
CA SER A 53 5.91 6.06 11.86
C SER A 53 6.40 6.93 10.71
N ALA A 54 7.52 6.52 10.11
CA ALA A 54 8.04 7.09 8.88
C ALA A 54 8.09 5.99 7.82
N ALA A 55 7.55 6.27 6.64
CA ALA A 55 7.56 5.35 5.51
C ALA A 55 8.70 5.69 4.55
N LEU A 56 9.38 4.66 4.08
CA LEU A 56 10.38 4.72 3.02
C LEU A 56 10.07 3.61 2.02
N GLY A 57 10.14 3.92 0.74
CA GLY A 57 9.81 2.92 -0.27
C GLY A 57 10.19 3.33 -1.68
N VAL A 58 9.76 2.51 -2.63
CA VAL A 58 9.93 2.72 -4.06
C VAL A 58 8.61 2.43 -4.76
N LEU A 59 8.23 3.33 -5.66
CA LEU A 59 7.12 3.14 -6.59
C LEU A 59 7.69 2.85 -7.98
N VAL A 60 7.11 1.85 -8.63
CA VAL A 60 7.41 1.51 -10.02
C VAL A 60 6.09 1.49 -10.78
N GLY A 61 5.98 2.28 -11.82
CA GLY A 61 4.71 2.37 -12.53
C GLY A 61 4.75 3.18 -13.81
N ALA A 62 3.60 3.67 -14.20
CA ALA A 62 3.43 4.47 -15.40
C ALA A 62 2.42 5.61 -15.15
N ASP A 63 2.72 6.75 -15.77
CA ASP A 63 1.83 7.90 -15.88
C ASP A 63 1.33 8.05 -17.32
N TRP A 64 0.08 8.49 -17.46
CA TRP A 64 -0.52 8.83 -18.76
C TRP A 64 -1.56 9.93 -18.57
N GLN A 65 -1.88 10.61 -19.67
CA GLN A 65 -2.98 11.57 -19.70
C GLN A 65 -4.22 10.96 -20.36
N ARG A 66 -5.36 11.21 -19.75
CA ARG A 66 -6.66 10.85 -20.29
C ARG A 66 -7.65 12.00 -20.10
N ASN A 67 -8.21 12.50 -21.19
CA ASN A 67 -9.14 13.63 -21.16
C ASN A 67 -8.55 14.88 -20.45
N GLY A 68 -7.25 15.16 -20.66
CA GLY A 68 -6.56 16.30 -20.05
C GLY A 68 -6.30 16.14 -18.53
N ARG A 69 -6.40 14.94 -17.99
CA ARG A 69 -6.07 14.63 -16.59
C ARG A 69 -4.92 13.63 -16.53
N ASP A 70 -4.03 13.87 -15.59
CA ASP A 70 -2.93 12.96 -15.31
C ASP A 70 -3.43 11.78 -14.48
N HIS A 71 -3.05 10.59 -14.86
CA HIS A 71 -3.32 9.33 -14.16
C HIS A 71 -2.02 8.61 -13.90
N SER A 72 -1.95 7.87 -12.81
CA SER A 72 -0.81 7.03 -12.48
C SER A 72 -1.25 5.67 -11.98
N ARG A 73 -0.46 4.64 -12.30
CA ARG A 73 -0.57 3.30 -11.71
C ARG A 73 0.78 2.82 -11.28
N ASN A 74 0.89 2.42 -10.04
CA ASN A 74 2.15 2.05 -9.45
C ASN A 74 2.03 0.77 -8.63
N VAL A 75 3.09 -0.01 -8.63
CA VAL A 75 3.38 -1.00 -7.59
C VAL A 75 4.41 -0.37 -6.66
N ALA A 76 4.17 -0.44 -5.38
CA ALA A 76 5.01 0.18 -4.37
C ALA A 76 5.45 -0.83 -3.32
N LEU A 77 6.70 -0.76 -2.91
CA LEU A 77 7.25 -1.50 -1.79
C LEU A 77 7.64 -0.50 -0.71
N PHE A 78 7.07 -0.64 0.48
CA PHE A 78 7.33 0.23 1.62
C PHE A 78 7.91 -0.54 2.80
N ALA A 79 8.84 0.09 3.51
CA ALA A 79 9.21 -0.23 4.87
C ALA A 79 8.83 0.94 5.76
N GLU A 80 8.15 0.68 6.86
CA GLU A 80 7.61 1.72 7.73
C GLU A 80 7.90 1.41 9.19
N PRO A 81 9.08 1.78 9.69
CA PRO A 81 9.39 1.73 11.11
C PRO A 81 8.57 2.78 11.86
N GLY A 82 7.96 2.37 12.99
CA GLY A 82 7.20 3.24 13.87
C GLY A 82 7.62 3.08 15.33
N LEU A 83 7.08 3.91 16.22
CA LEU A 83 7.45 3.93 17.64
C LEU A 83 7.07 2.64 18.38
N ALA A 84 5.92 2.05 18.05
CA ALA A 84 5.39 0.88 18.76
C ALA A 84 5.27 -0.36 17.88
N ALA A 85 5.30 -0.20 16.57
CA ALA A 85 5.23 -1.27 15.59
C ALA A 85 5.91 -0.82 14.29
N GLY A 86 6.31 -1.79 13.46
CA GLY A 86 6.78 -1.53 12.11
C GLY A 86 6.06 -2.42 11.11
N ARG A 87 6.00 -1.98 9.86
CA ARG A 87 5.39 -2.75 8.78
C ARG A 87 6.24 -2.76 7.52
N ALA A 88 6.01 -3.77 6.70
CA ALA A 88 6.48 -3.82 5.32
C ALA A 88 5.29 -4.18 4.43
N SER A 89 5.08 -3.40 3.38
CA SER A 89 3.89 -3.49 2.53
C SER A 89 4.26 -3.54 1.07
N LEU A 90 3.59 -4.42 0.33
CA LEU A 90 3.56 -4.41 -1.13
C LEU A 90 2.19 -3.87 -1.54
N ALA A 91 2.15 -2.73 -2.20
CA ALA A 91 0.93 -2.03 -2.56
C ALA A 91 0.76 -1.88 -4.06
N TYR A 92 -0.50 -1.90 -4.51
CA TYR A 92 -0.92 -1.35 -5.78
C TYR A 92 -1.59 0.00 -5.51
N VAL A 93 -1.19 1.00 -6.27
CA VAL A 93 -1.56 2.39 -6.04
C VAL A 93 -2.03 3.01 -7.35
N GLU A 94 -3.19 3.64 -7.37
CA GLU A 94 -3.74 4.33 -8.53
C GLU A 94 -4.14 5.76 -8.15
N GLY A 95 -3.65 6.73 -8.92
CA GLY A 95 -3.84 8.16 -8.66
C GLY A 95 -4.26 8.94 -9.90
N GLY A 96 -4.48 10.25 -9.72
CA GLY A 96 -4.87 11.15 -10.81
C GLY A 96 -6.38 11.35 -10.95
N TYR A 97 -7.15 10.98 -9.93
CA TYR A 97 -8.61 11.21 -9.95
C TYR A 97 -8.97 12.58 -9.38
N GLY A 98 -9.78 13.33 -10.12
CA GLY A 98 -10.29 14.62 -9.68
C GLY A 98 -9.30 15.79 -9.75
N HIS A 99 -9.69 16.95 -9.19
CA HIS A 99 -8.91 18.20 -9.29
C HIS A 99 -7.72 18.25 -8.34
N PHE A 100 -7.69 17.42 -7.31
CA PHE A 100 -6.68 17.44 -6.25
C PHE A 100 -5.74 16.21 -6.29
N GLY A 101 -5.67 15.50 -7.43
CA GLY A 101 -4.80 14.34 -7.55
C GLY A 101 -5.13 13.24 -6.55
N SER A 102 -6.42 13.02 -6.30
CA SER A 102 -6.90 11.96 -5.41
C SER A 102 -6.56 10.58 -5.97
N GLY A 103 -6.55 9.59 -5.10
CA GLY A 103 -6.26 8.23 -5.49
C GLY A 103 -6.60 7.22 -4.40
N PHE A 104 -6.33 5.97 -4.71
CA PHE A 104 -6.50 4.86 -3.79
C PHE A 104 -5.42 3.81 -3.99
N GLY A 105 -5.26 2.96 -3.00
CA GLY A 105 -4.38 1.80 -3.09
C GLY A 105 -4.88 0.64 -2.25
N VAL A 106 -4.35 -0.54 -2.56
CA VAL A 106 -4.51 -1.74 -1.76
C VAL A 106 -3.15 -2.35 -1.50
N ALA A 107 -2.92 -2.86 -0.30
CA ALA A 107 -1.63 -3.43 0.07
C ALA A 107 -1.77 -4.76 0.79
N ALA A 108 -0.78 -5.63 0.55
CA ALA A 108 -0.50 -6.77 1.40
C ALA A 108 0.61 -6.37 2.37
N THR A 109 0.40 -6.57 3.67
CA THR A 109 1.27 -6.03 4.71
C THR A 109 1.63 -7.08 5.75
N VAL A 110 2.91 -7.09 6.12
CA VAL A 110 3.42 -7.75 7.33
C VAL A 110 3.67 -6.67 8.37
N LEU A 111 3.16 -6.87 9.58
CA LEU A 111 3.29 -5.93 10.68
C LEU A 111 3.90 -6.64 11.89
N ARG A 112 4.85 -5.99 12.54
CA ARG A 112 5.47 -6.43 13.78
C ARG A 112 5.31 -5.38 14.86
N THR A 113 4.77 -5.78 16.00
CA THR A 113 4.67 -4.92 17.19
C THR A 113 5.82 -5.21 18.14
N TRP A 114 6.27 -4.20 18.88
CA TRP A 114 7.31 -4.36 19.90
C TRP A 114 6.95 -3.69 21.22
N LYS A 115 6.96 -2.39 21.36
CA LYS A 115 6.80 -1.71 22.64
C LYS A 115 5.48 -0.94 22.69
N ASP A 116 4.59 -1.33 23.61
CA ASP A 116 3.39 -0.56 23.93
C ASP A 116 2.55 -0.11 22.70
N PRO A 117 2.16 -1.05 21.82
CA PRO A 117 1.33 -0.72 20.66
C PRO A 117 -0.08 -0.34 21.09
N LEU A 118 -0.71 0.57 20.35
CA LEU A 118 -2.12 0.89 20.56
C LEU A 118 -2.99 -0.25 19.99
N THR A 119 -3.94 -0.75 20.77
CA THR A 119 -4.94 -1.79 20.43
C THR A 119 -4.40 -3.18 20.06
N ALA A 120 -3.15 -3.32 19.67
CA ALA A 120 -2.49 -4.60 19.41
C ALA A 120 -1.72 -5.06 20.64
N LYS A 121 -1.24 -6.31 20.64
CA LYS A 121 -0.37 -6.84 21.70
C LYS A 121 1.11 -6.63 21.32
N PRO A 122 2.00 -6.39 22.31
CA PRO A 122 3.43 -6.29 22.04
C PRO A 122 4.03 -7.64 21.62
N ASN A 123 5.16 -7.60 20.93
CA ASN A 123 5.93 -8.76 20.49
C ASN A 123 5.16 -9.77 19.63
N MET A 124 4.23 -9.28 18.83
CA MET A 124 3.40 -10.07 17.92
C MET A 124 3.72 -9.75 16.46
N SER A 125 3.55 -10.74 15.59
CA SER A 125 3.60 -10.54 14.14
C SER A 125 2.24 -10.82 13.53
N TYR A 126 1.89 -10.01 12.56
CA TYR A 126 0.61 -10.05 11.88
C TYR A 126 0.83 -9.98 10.37
N VAL A 127 -0.11 -10.56 9.63
CA VAL A 127 -0.24 -10.35 8.18
C VAL A 127 -1.64 -9.84 7.89
N GLY A 128 -1.78 -9.00 6.88
CA GLY A 128 -3.07 -8.43 6.55
C GLY A 128 -3.10 -7.72 5.23
N GLY A 129 -4.26 -7.12 4.97
CA GLY A 129 -4.49 -6.24 3.84
C GLY A 129 -4.86 -4.86 4.32
N GLU A 130 -4.48 -3.86 3.54
CA GLU A 130 -4.77 -2.46 3.80
C GLU A 130 -5.39 -1.80 2.58
N VAL A 131 -6.26 -0.83 2.83
CA VAL A 131 -6.78 0.12 1.84
C VAL A 131 -6.21 1.48 2.18
N LEU A 132 -5.64 2.12 1.17
CA LEU A 132 -5.07 3.46 1.24
C LEU A 132 -5.97 4.38 0.44
N LEU A 133 -6.33 5.52 1.02
CA LEU A 133 -7.15 6.54 0.36
C LEU A 133 -6.48 7.90 0.54
N TRP A 134 -6.38 8.67 -0.54
CA TRP A 134 -5.94 10.07 -0.45
C TRP A 134 -6.89 10.95 -1.27
N PRO A 135 -7.88 11.54 -0.59
CA PRO A 135 -8.82 12.47 -1.22
C PRO A 135 -8.17 13.78 -1.68
N ILE A 136 -7.03 14.10 -1.09
CA ILE A 136 -6.18 15.25 -1.42
C ILE A 136 -4.76 14.73 -1.60
N VAL A 137 -3.99 15.35 -2.50
CA VAL A 137 -2.62 14.93 -2.85
C VAL A 137 -1.82 14.50 -1.61
N PHE A 138 -1.47 13.21 -1.55
CA PHE A 138 -0.62 12.58 -0.55
C PHE A 138 -1.10 12.67 0.92
N ILE A 139 -2.33 13.11 1.19
CA ILE A 139 -2.88 13.14 2.55
C ILE A 139 -4.10 12.23 2.60
N GLY A 140 -4.08 11.24 3.46
CA GLY A 140 -5.23 10.37 3.58
C GLY A 140 -5.16 9.30 4.65
N PRO A 141 -6.32 8.70 4.94
CA PRO A 141 -6.44 7.56 5.83
C PRO A 141 -5.97 6.27 5.18
N ARG A 142 -5.49 5.37 6.02
CA ARG A 142 -5.21 3.99 5.70
C ARG A 142 -5.92 3.10 6.73
N VAL A 143 -6.63 2.12 6.22
CA VAL A 143 -7.36 1.15 7.05
C VAL A 143 -6.88 -0.25 6.71
N GLY A 144 -6.51 -1.03 7.72
CA GLY A 144 -6.02 -2.39 7.56
C GLY A 144 -6.74 -3.40 8.44
N LEU A 145 -6.86 -4.63 7.94
CA LEU A 145 -7.32 -5.78 8.70
C LEU A 145 -6.18 -6.80 8.79
N PHE A 146 -5.80 -7.14 10.00
CA PHE A 146 -4.64 -7.97 10.30
C PHE A 146 -4.99 -9.22 11.09
N HIS A 147 -4.34 -10.32 10.75
CA HIS A 147 -4.41 -11.59 11.44
C HIS A 147 -3.08 -11.93 12.10
N THR A 148 -3.11 -12.40 13.34
CA THR A 148 -1.91 -12.86 14.08
C THR A 148 -1.32 -14.10 13.46
N VAL A 149 -0.01 -14.08 13.17
CA VAL A 149 0.73 -15.23 12.63
C VAL A 149 1.77 -15.78 13.60
N SER A 150 2.33 -14.94 14.48
CA SER A 150 3.27 -15.39 15.52
C SER A 150 3.32 -14.45 16.71
N GLY A 151 3.73 -14.96 17.88
CA GLY A 151 3.93 -14.20 19.10
C GLY A 151 3.56 -14.99 20.35
N THR A 152 3.78 -14.38 21.52
CA THR A 152 3.65 -15.04 22.83
C THR A 152 2.20 -15.16 23.34
N GLN A 153 1.26 -14.47 22.71
CA GLN A 153 -0.15 -14.47 23.17
C GLN A 153 -1.12 -14.59 21.99
N THR A 154 -1.88 -15.68 21.96
CA THR A 154 -2.72 -16.07 20.82
C THR A 154 -4.20 -15.64 20.90
N ASN A 155 -4.63 -14.91 21.93
CA ASN A 155 -6.07 -14.69 22.19
C ASN A 155 -6.76 -13.67 21.27
N LYS A 156 -6.02 -12.83 20.54
CA LYS A 156 -6.60 -11.98 19.48
C LYS A 156 -6.05 -12.39 18.13
N LYS A 157 -6.90 -13.04 17.33
CA LYS A 157 -6.53 -13.46 15.96
C LYS A 157 -6.61 -12.35 14.95
N TRP A 158 -7.51 -11.38 15.14
CA TRP A 158 -7.76 -10.28 14.23
C TRP A 158 -7.75 -8.92 14.93
N PHE A 159 -7.25 -7.89 14.25
CA PHE A 159 -7.44 -6.50 14.67
C PHE A 159 -7.48 -5.57 13.45
N VAL A 160 -8.06 -4.38 13.65
CA VAL A 160 -8.12 -3.31 12.66
C VAL A 160 -7.04 -2.28 12.99
N ALA A 161 -6.27 -1.91 11.98
CA ALA A 161 -5.35 -0.77 12.03
C ALA A 161 -6.00 0.42 11.34
N LEU A 162 -5.72 1.62 11.85
CA LEU A 162 -6.17 2.88 11.28
C LEU A 162 -5.04 3.90 11.41
N ASP A 163 -4.62 4.45 10.28
CA ASP A 163 -3.60 5.48 10.23
C ASP A 163 -4.07 6.66 9.39
N LEU A 164 -3.57 7.83 9.73
CA LEU A 164 -3.64 9.04 8.92
C LEU A 164 -2.22 9.50 8.65
N GLY A 165 -1.92 9.87 7.41
CA GLY A 165 -0.56 10.24 7.04
C GLY A 165 -0.48 11.23 5.89
N ILE A 166 0.75 11.67 5.68
CA ILE A 166 1.17 12.53 4.57
C ILE A 166 2.30 11.81 3.85
N GLY A 167 2.18 11.68 2.52
CA GLY A 167 3.16 11.02 1.67
C GLY A 167 2.70 9.65 1.16
N LEU A 168 3.49 9.08 0.27
CA LEU A 168 3.37 7.74 -0.28
C LEU A 168 4.65 6.98 -0.04
#